data_00b976ca400436a1bcdae83f387bdec0
#
_entry.id   00b976ca400436a1bcdae83f387bdec0
#
_cell.length_a   1.000
_cell.length_b   1.000
_cell.length_c   1.000
_cell.angle_alpha   90.00
_cell.angle_beta   90.00
_cell.angle_gamma   90.00
#
_symmetry.space_group_name_H-M   'P 1'
#
loop_
_entity.id
_entity.type
_entity.pdbx_description
1 polymer ?
#
loop_
_entity_poly.entity_id
_entity_poly.type
_entity_poly.pdbx_seq_one_letter_code
_entity_poly.pdbx_strand_id
1 'polypeptide(L)'
;MSEFTRFSEFYPYYLGEHRNRTCRRLHFIGSTLVILIVLLAIVSGQPRWLWLAPIAGYGFAWIGHYVYEKNRPATFRHPLYSLMGDWVMYWQALRGKIKF
;
A
#
# COMPACT_ATOMS: atom_id res chain seq x y z
N MET A 1 7.61 -21.20 -2.09
CA MET A 1 8.79 -20.61 -2.72
C MET A 1 8.46 -19.25 -3.30
N SER A 2 9.31 -18.29 -3.07
CA SER A 2 9.12 -16.98 -3.69
C SER A 2 9.58 -17.04 -5.14
N GLU A 3 8.77 -16.48 -6.02
CA GLU A 3 9.08 -16.40 -7.45
C GLU A 3 10.05 -15.25 -7.75
N PHE A 4 10.27 -14.38 -6.77
CA PHE A 4 11.05 -13.15 -6.95
C PHE A 4 12.22 -13.15 -5.99
N THR A 5 13.41 -12.93 -6.53
CA THR A 5 14.64 -12.84 -5.72
C THR A 5 15.05 -11.38 -5.49
N ARG A 6 14.45 -10.44 -6.23
CA ARG A 6 14.76 -9.02 -6.10
C ARG A 6 13.49 -8.21 -6.23
N PHE A 7 13.46 -7.06 -5.54
CA PHE A 7 12.32 -6.16 -5.63
C PHE A 7 12.10 -5.66 -7.06
N SER A 8 13.17 -5.43 -7.81
CA SER A 8 13.05 -4.94 -9.19
C SER A 8 12.32 -5.93 -10.11
N GLU A 9 12.35 -7.23 -9.76
CA GLU A 9 11.59 -8.24 -10.48
C GLU A 9 10.15 -8.30 -10.00
N PHE A 10 9.92 -8.03 -8.73
CA PHE A 10 8.60 -8.07 -8.12
C PHE A 10 7.72 -6.89 -8.52
N TYR A 11 8.30 -5.69 -8.59
CA TYR A 11 7.50 -4.47 -8.72
C TYR A 11 6.64 -4.42 -10.00
N PRO A 12 7.12 -4.84 -11.17
CA PRO A 12 6.23 -4.88 -12.35
C PRO A 12 5.03 -5.79 -12.16
N TYR A 13 5.22 -6.94 -11.49
CA TYR A 13 4.12 -7.81 -11.12
C TYR A 13 3.15 -7.09 -10.17
N TYR A 14 3.69 -6.39 -9.17
CA TYR A 14 2.89 -5.63 -8.21
C TYR A 14 2.02 -4.60 -8.91
N LEU A 15 2.60 -3.85 -9.85
CA LEU A 15 1.84 -2.85 -10.61
C LEU A 15 0.73 -3.49 -11.44
N GLY A 16 0.98 -4.69 -11.97
CA GLY A 16 -0.02 -5.44 -12.71
C GLY A 16 -1.22 -5.83 -11.85
N GLU A 17 -0.99 -6.04 -10.54
CA GLU A 17 -2.05 -6.36 -9.58
C GLU A 17 -2.81 -5.12 -9.11
N HIS A 18 -2.39 -3.92 -9.54
CA HIS A 18 -2.99 -2.65 -9.17
C HIS A 18 -3.42 -1.86 -10.40
N ARG A 19 -4.03 -2.54 -11.36
CA ARG A 19 -4.44 -1.90 -12.61
C ARG A 19 -5.64 -0.99 -12.45
N ASN A 20 -6.54 -1.32 -11.52
CA ASN A 20 -7.75 -0.54 -11.33
C ASN A 20 -7.41 0.80 -10.68
N ARG A 21 -7.89 1.87 -11.29
CA ARG A 21 -7.60 3.22 -10.83
C ARG A 21 -8.11 3.46 -9.41
N THR A 22 -9.32 2.98 -9.12
CA THR A 22 -9.90 3.13 -7.77
C THR A 22 -9.08 2.37 -6.74
N CYS A 23 -8.59 1.18 -7.09
CA CYS A 23 -7.71 0.42 -6.20
C CYS A 23 -6.44 1.23 -5.88
N ARG A 24 -5.80 1.82 -6.89
CA ARG A 24 -4.62 2.65 -6.65
C ARG A 24 -4.92 3.85 -5.77
N ARG A 25 -6.08 4.48 -5.99
CA ARG A 25 -6.51 5.63 -5.17
C ARG A 25 -6.73 5.21 -3.72
N LEU A 26 -7.33 4.05 -3.50
CA LEU A 26 -7.54 3.55 -2.15
C LEU A 26 -6.20 3.27 -1.46
N HIS A 27 -5.23 2.71 -2.17
CA HIS A 27 -3.89 2.54 -1.62
C HIS A 27 -3.27 3.89 -1.25
N PHE A 28 -3.43 4.87 -2.12
CA PHE A 28 -2.90 6.22 -1.87
C PHE A 28 -3.54 6.84 -0.62
N ILE A 29 -4.86 6.75 -0.52
CA ILE A 29 -5.58 7.28 0.64
C ILE A 29 -5.15 6.57 1.92
N GLY A 30 -5.06 5.24 1.89
CA GLY A 30 -4.64 4.47 3.06
C GLY A 30 -3.23 4.83 3.49
N SER A 31 -2.31 4.96 2.54
CA SER A 31 -0.92 5.33 2.86
C SER A 31 -0.84 6.74 3.42
N THR A 32 -1.62 7.68 2.89
CA THR A 32 -1.68 9.03 3.42
C THR A 32 -2.18 9.02 4.87
N LEU A 33 -3.22 8.23 5.15
CA LEU A 33 -3.74 8.11 6.51
C LEU A 33 -2.70 7.51 7.45
N VAL A 34 -1.92 6.53 6.98
CA VAL A 34 -0.83 5.96 7.78
C VAL A 34 0.16 7.06 8.18
N ILE A 35 0.56 7.91 7.23
CA ILE A 35 1.48 9.01 7.52
C ILE A 35 0.88 9.95 8.55
N LEU A 36 -0.39 10.34 8.38
CA LEU A 36 -1.05 11.25 9.32
C LEU A 36 -1.17 10.63 10.72
N ILE A 37 -1.45 9.34 10.80
CA ILE A 37 -1.53 8.63 12.07
C ILE A 37 -0.17 8.61 12.77
N VAL A 38 0.90 8.34 12.03
CA VAL A 38 2.25 8.34 12.59
C VAL A 38 2.60 9.73 13.13
N LEU A 39 2.29 10.77 12.35
CA LEU A 39 2.54 12.14 12.79
C LEU A 39 1.73 12.48 14.05
N LEU A 40 0.48 12.06 14.11
CA LEU A 40 -0.36 12.27 15.29
C LEU A 40 0.24 11.58 16.51
N ALA A 41 0.73 10.35 16.35
CA ALA A 41 1.35 9.63 17.45
C ALA A 41 2.59 10.37 17.98
N ILE A 42 3.41 10.90 17.07
CA ILE A 42 4.62 11.62 17.44
C ILE A 42 4.28 12.93 18.12
N VAL A 43 3.42 13.75 17.51
CA VAL A 43 3.09 15.08 18.03
C VAL A 43 2.36 15.01 19.36
N SER A 44 1.46 14.04 19.52
CA SER A 44 0.71 13.87 20.77
C SER A 44 1.50 13.17 21.87
N GLY A 45 2.62 12.52 21.50
CA GLY A 45 3.38 11.71 22.43
C GLY A 45 2.65 10.44 22.86
N GLN A 46 1.67 9.98 22.07
CA GLN A 46 0.85 8.84 22.44
C GLN A 46 1.00 7.72 21.40
N PRO A 47 1.90 6.78 21.64
CA PRO A 47 2.17 5.71 20.65
C PRO A 47 0.98 4.79 20.40
N ARG A 48 -0.05 4.82 21.25
CA ARG A 48 -1.24 3.99 21.05
C ARG A 48 -1.94 4.26 19.71
N TRP A 49 -1.79 5.46 19.14
CA TRP A 49 -2.37 5.78 17.83
C TRP A 49 -1.79 4.94 16.70
N LEU A 50 -0.57 4.41 16.90
CA LEU A 50 0.07 3.59 15.87
C LEU A 50 -0.70 2.31 15.55
N TRP A 51 -1.56 1.85 16.45
CA TRP A 51 -2.40 0.68 16.17
C TRP A 51 -3.40 0.91 15.04
N LEU A 52 -3.74 2.16 14.76
CA LEU A 52 -4.64 2.49 13.66
C LEU A 52 -3.96 2.42 12.30
N ALA A 53 -2.63 2.47 12.25
CA ALA A 53 -1.91 2.49 10.98
C ALA A 53 -2.12 1.22 10.16
N PRO A 54 -1.97 0.00 10.70
CA PRO A 54 -2.25 -1.20 9.92
C PRO A 54 -3.71 -1.27 9.47
N ILE A 55 -4.63 -0.84 10.33
CA ILE A 55 -6.05 -0.86 10.00
C ILE A 55 -6.33 0.06 8.81
N ALA A 56 -5.81 1.28 8.85
CA ALA A 56 -6.01 2.23 7.76
C ALA A 56 -5.33 1.76 6.47
N GLY A 57 -4.06 1.36 6.57
CA GLY A 57 -3.27 0.97 5.40
C GLY A 57 -3.85 -0.26 4.72
N TYR A 58 -4.01 -1.34 5.47
CA TYR A 58 -4.51 -2.59 4.90
C TYR A 58 -5.99 -2.55 4.60
N GLY A 59 -6.78 -1.83 5.42
CA GLY A 59 -8.21 -1.74 5.19
C GLY A 59 -8.55 -1.17 3.82
N PHE A 60 -7.98 -0.02 3.50
CA PHE A 60 -8.21 0.61 2.19
C PHE A 60 -7.62 -0.22 1.06
N ALA A 61 -6.42 -0.77 1.25
CA ALA A 61 -5.77 -1.57 0.22
C ALA A 61 -6.58 -2.83 -0.09
N TRP A 62 -7.06 -3.54 0.93
CA TRP A 62 -7.80 -4.78 0.73
C TRP A 62 -9.17 -4.53 0.11
N ILE A 63 -9.83 -3.43 0.45
CA ILE A 63 -11.06 -3.04 -0.25
C ILE A 63 -10.76 -2.87 -1.73
N GLY A 64 -9.66 -2.19 -2.06
CA GLY A 64 -9.26 -2.02 -3.45
C GLY A 64 -9.09 -3.34 -4.18
N HIS A 65 -8.40 -4.29 -3.55
CA HIS A 65 -8.16 -5.59 -4.18
C HIS A 65 -9.42 -6.44 -4.29
N TYR A 66 -10.17 -6.58 -3.20
CA TYR A 66 -11.30 -7.50 -3.21
C TYR A 66 -12.51 -6.94 -3.94
N VAL A 67 -12.72 -5.63 -3.93
CA VAL A 67 -13.90 -5.03 -4.53
C VAL A 67 -13.64 -4.60 -5.97
N TYR A 68 -12.52 -3.96 -6.21
CA TYR A 68 -12.25 -3.31 -7.50
C TYR A 68 -11.35 -4.12 -8.42
N GLU A 69 -10.23 -4.67 -7.92
CA GLU A 69 -9.37 -5.52 -8.74
C GLU A 69 -9.90 -6.95 -8.84
N LYS A 70 -10.63 -7.38 -7.81
CA LYS A 70 -11.16 -8.73 -7.69
C LYS A 70 -10.04 -9.77 -7.68
N ASN A 71 -8.97 -9.44 -6.96
CA ASN A 71 -7.83 -10.33 -6.77
C ASN A 71 -7.44 -10.35 -5.29
N ARG A 72 -6.51 -11.24 -4.94
CA ARG A 72 -5.98 -11.27 -3.57
C ARG A 72 -4.84 -10.27 -3.44
N PRO A 73 -4.76 -9.56 -2.30
CA PRO A 73 -3.62 -8.68 -2.06
C PRO A 73 -2.30 -9.46 -2.13
N ALA A 74 -1.29 -8.86 -2.74
CA ALA A 74 0.03 -9.47 -2.84
C ALA A 74 0.67 -9.69 -1.47
N THR A 75 0.22 -8.97 -0.45
CA THR A 75 0.65 -9.12 0.94
C THR A 75 0.62 -10.56 1.42
N PHE A 76 -0.35 -11.36 0.97
CA PHE A 76 -0.50 -12.74 1.45
C PHE A 76 0.60 -13.67 0.93
N ARG A 77 1.21 -13.36 -0.21
CA ARG A 77 2.28 -14.18 -0.77
C ARG A 77 3.65 -13.53 -0.64
N HIS A 78 3.70 -12.20 -0.66
CA HIS A 78 4.95 -11.44 -0.66
C HIS A 78 4.83 -10.26 0.29
N PRO A 79 4.76 -10.52 1.63
CA PRO A 79 4.45 -9.43 2.57
C PRO A 79 5.47 -8.31 2.58
N LEU A 80 6.76 -8.64 2.56
CA LEU A 80 7.79 -7.59 2.61
C LEU A 80 7.86 -6.81 1.30
N TYR A 81 7.88 -7.52 0.18
CA TYR A 81 7.91 -6.85 -1.13
C TYR A 81 6.65 -6.03 -1.37
N SER A 82 5.48 -6.51 -0.90
CA SER A 82 4.25 -5.74 -1.02
C SER A 82 4.30 -4.45 -0.22
N LEU A 83 4.84 -4.51 0.99
CA LEU A 83 5.00 -3.32 1.80
C LEU A 83 5.93 -2.31 1.12
N MET A 84 7.05 -2.78 0.58
CA MET A 84 7.96 -1.93 -0.18
C MET A 84 7.26 -1.35 -1.41
N GLY A 85 6.50 -2.18 -2.12
CA GLY A 85 5.77 -1.75 -3.31
C GLY A 85 4.73 -0.69 -3.01
N ASP A 86 4.03 -0.82 -1.87
CA ASP A 86 3.02 0.16 -1.47
C ASP A 86 3.64 1.56 -1.38
N TRP A 87 4.82 1.66 -0.77
CA TRP A 87 5.46 2.96 -0.58
C TRP A 87 6.12 3.48 -1.85
N VAL A 88 6.69 2.58 -2.67
CA VAL A 88 7.22 3.00 -3.98
C VAL A 88 6.09 3.50 -4.88
N MET A 89 4.96 2.78 -4.91
CA MET A 89 3.81 3.22 -5.70
C MET A 89 3.27 4.56 -5.21
N TYR A 90 3.21 4.75 -3.89
CA TYR A 90 2.79 6.00 -3.30
C TYR A 90 3.68 7.16 -3.76
N TRP A 91 5.00 6.95 -3.68
CA TRP A 91 5.98 7.96 -4.09
C TRP A 91 5.85 8.29 -5.58
N GLN A 92 5.67 7.26 -6.42
CA GLN A 92 5.52 7.47 -7.85
C GLN A 92 4.21 8.19 -8.17
N ALA A 93 3.14 7.93 -7.43
CA ALA A 93 1.89 8.65 -7.59
C ALA A 93 2.04 10.13 -7.24
N LEU A 94 2.77 10.42 -6.16
CA LEU A 94 3.06 11.80 -5.76
C LEU A 94 3.85 12.54 -6.84
N ARG A 95 4.75 11.85 -7.51
CA ARG A 95 5.60 12.44 -8.54
C ARG A 95 4.95 12.45 -9.91
N GLY A 96 3.72 11.99 -10.03
CA GLY A 96 3.03 11.95 -11.29
C GLY A 96 3.49 10.87 -12.27
N LYS A 97 4.28 9.91 -11.80
CA LYS A 97 4.79 8.81 -12.63
C LYS A 97 3.75 7.72 -12.83
N ILE A 98 2.78 7.63 -11.93
CA ILE A 98 1.67 6.71 -12.03
C ILE A 98 0.41 7.55 -12.02
N LYS A 99 -0.51 7.28 -12.93
CA LYS A 99 -1.78 7.99 -12.98
C LYS A 99 -2.60 7.71 -11.73
N PHE A 100 -3.03 8.79 -11.13
CA PHE A 100 -3.84 8.72 -9.92
C PHE A 100 -5.34 8.51 -10.23
#